data_eba70a675463b2001c1b789437582822
#
_entry.id   eba70a675463b2001c1b789437582822
#
_cell.length_a   1.000
_cell.length_b   1.000
_cell.length_c   1.000
_cell.angle_alpha   90.00
_cell.angle_beta   90.00
_cell.angle_gamma   90.00
#
_symmetry.space_group_name_H-M   'P 1'
#
loop_
_entity.id
_entity.type
_entity.pdbx_description
1 polymer ?
#
loop_
_entity_poly.entity_id
_entity_poly.type
_entity_poly.pdbx_seq_one_letter_code
_entity_poly.pdbx_strand_id
1 'polypeptide(L)'
;MKVIFPGTFDPLTNGHLDLIVRASKMFDEVIVLLAENTSIKTLFAFEERKLLIEDEIKDLGNVSVISSPHELTVDAARRLGACGIVRGVRNAVDFEYEKSIASMNRHLAPEIETILLTTDEKYGFVSSSMIKEVAGFGGDLCGLVPEKTALALKNKLKEV
;
A
#
# COMPACT_ATOMS: atom_id res chain seq x y z
N MET A 1 -7.50 -13.07 -13.22
CA MET A 1 -6.70 -11.87 -13.49
C MET A 1 -5.82 -11.58 -12.27
N LYS A 2 -4.50 -11.54 -12.43
CA LYS A 2 -3.52 -11.24 -11.38
C LYS A 2 -3.15 -9.76 -11.43
N VAL A 3 -3.12 -9.10 -10.27
CA VAL A 3 -2.75 -7.69 -10.14
C VAL A 3 -1.71 -7.50 -9.04
N ILE A 4 -0.93 -6.41 -9.13
CA ILE A 4 -0.07 -5.95 -8.05
C ILE A 4 -0.65 -4.69 -7.41
N PHE A 5 -0.45 -4.53 -6.09
CA PHE A 5 -0.77 -3.32 -5.35
C PHE A 5 0.52 -2.77 -4.72
N PRO A 6 1.23 -1.87 -5.41
CA PRO A 6 2.52 -1.37 -4.95
C PRO A 6 2.35 -0.28 -3.89
N GLY A 7 3.24 -0.28 -2.90
CA GLY A 7 3.29 0.76 -1.89
C GLY A 7 4.44 0.59 -0.91
N THR A 8 4.68 1.64 -0.13
CA THR A 8 5.70 1.63 0.94
C THR A 8 5.12 1.06 2.24
N PHE A 9 3.84 1.30 2.52
CA PHE A 9 3.11 0.83 3.72
C PHE A 9 3.88 1.11 5.02
N ASP A 10 4.25 2.35 5.23
CA ASP A 10 5.05 2.79 6.38
C ASP A 10 4.32 3.84 7.23
N PRO A 11 3.32 3.39 8.02
CA PRO A 11 2.80 2.03 8.15
C PRO A 11 1.62 1.72 7.24
N LEU A 12 1.15 0.46 7.28
CA LEU A 12 -0.15 0.05 6.76
C LEU A 12 -1.27 0.81 7.48
N THR A 13 -2.23 1.34 6.71
CA THR A 13 -3.43 2.02 7.25
C THR A 13 -4.70 1.23 6.93
N ASN A 14 -5.79 1.56 7.62
CA ASN A 14 -7.10 0.95 7.31
C ASN A 14 -7.58 1.31 5.90
N GLY A 15 -7.17 2.46 5.36
CA GLY A 15 -7.42 2.81 3.96
C GLY A 15 -6.71 1.88 2.97
N HIS A 16 -5.46 1.52 3.24
CA HIS A 16 -4.76 0.52 2.44
C HIS A 16 -5.42 -0.86 2.54
N LEU A 17 -5.79 -1.27 3.76
CA LEU A 17 -6.42 -2.56 4.00
C LEU A 17 -7.80 -2.67 3.32
N ASP A 18 -8.61 -1.61 3.36
CA ASP A 18 -9.88 -1.54 2.62
C ASP A 18 -9.68 -1.81 1.13
N LEU A 19 -8.71 -1.14 0.52
CA LEU A 19 -8.40 -1.33 -0.91
C LEU A 19 -7.90 -2.75 -1.21
N ILE A 20 -7.05 -3.33 -0.34
CA ILE A 20 -6.56 -4.71 -0.50
C ILE A 20 -7.73 -5.70 -0.43
N VAL A 21 -8.61 -5.56 0.58
CA VAL A 21 -9.79 -6.42 0.75
C VAL A 21 -10.76 -6.29 -0.44
N ARG A 22 -10.95 -5.10 -0.97
CA ARG A 22 -11.81 -4.90 -2.15
C ARG A 22 -11.17 -5.47 -3.40
N ALA A 23 -9.88 -5.26 -3.60
CA ALA A 23 -9.13 -5.85 -4.70
C ALA A 23 -9.19 -7.39 -4.65
N SER A 24 -9.06 -8.01 -3.47
CA SER A 24 -9.13 -9.47 -3.32
C SER A 24 -10.46 -10.08 -3.76
N LYS A 25 -11.56 -9.29 -3.72
CA LYS A 25 -12.88 -9.71 -4.19
C LYS A 25 -13.08 -9.50 -5.70
N MET A 26 -12.26 -8.67 -6.33
CA MET A 26 -12.37 -8.30 -7.75
C MET A 26 -11.43 -9.10 -8.64
N PHE A 27 -10.30 -9.56 -8.10
CA PHE A 27 -9.23 -10.20 -8.86
C PHE A 27 -8.94 -11.60 -8.32
N ASP A 28 -8.48 -12.49 -9.19
CA ASP A 28 -8.16 -13.88 -8.82
C ASP A 28 -6.94 -13.96 -7.89
N GLU A 29 -5.97 -13.04 -8.07
CA GLU A 29 -4.75 -12.96 -7.27
C GLU A 29 -4.32 -11.50 -7.12
N VAL A 30 -4.03 -11.10 -5.88
CA VAL A 30 -3.52 -9.76 -5.54
C VAL A 30 -2.17 -9.91 -4.85
N ILE A 31 -1.16 -9.26 -5.40
CA ILE A 31 0.17 -9.20 -4.80
C ILE A 31 0.38 -7.80 -4.23
N VAL A 32 0.44 -7.68 -2.90
CA VAL A 32 0.90 -6.46 -2.24
C VAL A 32 2.40 -6.35 -2.47
N LEU A 33 2.78 -5.43 -3.33
CA LEU A 33 4.18 -5.23 -3.72
C LEU A 33 4.82 -4.21 -2.79
N LEU A 34 5.57 -4.71 -1.80
CA LEU A 34 6.20 -3.89 -0.77
C LEU A 34 7.51 -3.30 -1.29
N ALA A 35 7.52 -1.99 -1.54
CA ALA A 35 8.68 -1.31 -2.08
C ALA A 35 9.82 -1.19 -1.05
N GLU A 36 11.02 -1.59 -1.45
CA GLU A 36 12.28 -1.17 -0.83
C GLU A 36 12.67 0.18 -1.43
N ASN A 37 12.18 1.27 -0.87
CA ASN A 37 12.55 2.60 -1.34
C ASN A 37 13.78 3.09 -0.59
N THR A 38 14.93 3.05 -1.23
CA THR A 38 16.20 3.51 -0.68
C THR A 38 16.30 5.03 -0.57
N SER A 39 15.45 5.79 -1.24
CA SER A 39 15.44 7.26 -1.22
C SER A 39 14.62 7.86 -0.08
N ILE A 40 13.72 7.09 0.54
CA ILE A 40 12.85 7.53 1.65
C ILE A 40 13.25 6.78 2.92
N LYS A 41 13.60 7.54 3.98
CA LYS A 41 13.80 6.94 5.30
C LYS A 41 12.45 6.52 5.87
N THR A 42 12.25 5.20 5.98
CA THR A 42 11.04 4.62 6.59
C THR A 42 11.18 4.55 8.11
N LEU A 43 10.06 4.63 8.84
CA LEU A 43 10.01 4.44 10.28
C LEU A 43 10.20 2.95 10.64
N PHE A 44 9.52 2.08 9.90
CA PHE A 44 9.61 0.63 10.07
C PHE A 44 10.59 0.02 9.08
N ALA A 45 11.39 -0.95 9.55
CA ALA A 45 12.22 -1.77 8.69
C ALA A 45 11.34 -2.59 7.72
N PHE A 46 11.95 -3.08 6.65
CA PHE A 46 11.24 -3.86 5.63
C PHE A 46 10.47 -5.05 6.23
N GLU A 47 11.13 -5.86 7.05
CA GLU A 47 10.50 -7.04 7.68
C GLU A 47 9.38 -6.68 8.65
N GLU A 48 9.49 -5.56 9.37
CA GLU A 48 8.42 -5.08 10.24
C GLU A 48 7.17 -4.71 9.43
N ARG A 49 7.34 -3.99 8.32
CA ARG A 49 6.23 -3.61 7.42
C ARG A 49 5.58 -4.83 6.79
N LYS A 50 6.39 -5.80 6.36
CA LYS A 50 5.93 -7.06 5.78
C LYS A 50 5.06 -7.84 6.77
N LEU A 51 5.55 -8.05 7.99
CA LEU A 51 4.81 -8.77 9.04
C LEU A 51 3.48 -8.08 9.39
N LEU A 52 3.46 -6.74 9.48
CA LEU A 52 2.23 -6.00 9.75
C LEU A 52 1.18 -6.20 8.64
N ILE A 53 1.59 -6.30 7.38
CA ILE A 53 0.68 -6.57 6.28
C ILE A 53 0.22 -8.03 6.32
N GLU A 54 1.15 -8.99 6.44
CA GLU A 54 0.86 -10.42 6.44
C GLU A 54 -0.15 -10.81 7.53
N ASP A 55 -0.04 -10.21 8.71
CA ASP A 55 -0.97 -10.42 9.82
C ASP A 55 -2.42 -10.04 9.46
N GLU A 56 -2.61 -8.94 8.73
CA GLU A 56 -3.93 -8.42 8.38
C GLU A 56 -4.57 -9.14 7.19
N ILE A 57 -3.75 -9.72 6.30
CA ILE A 57 -4.26 -10.39 5.09
C ILE A 57 -4.31 -11.93 5.22
N LYS A 58 -3.92 -12.50 6.36
CA LYS A 58 -3.80 -13.96 6.56
C LYS A 58 -5.05 -14.77 6.20
N ASP A 59 -6.24 -14.15 6.35
CA ASP A 59 -7.53 -14.76 6.04
C ASP A 59 -7.97 -14.51 4.58
N LEU A 60 -7.17 -13.79 3.78
CA LEU A 60 -7.40 -13.55 2.37
C LEU A 60 -6.60 -14.57 1.54
N GLY A 61 -7.25 -15.65 1.12
CA GLY A 61 -6.58 -16.79 0.48
C GLY A 61 -5.94 -16.51 -0.88
N ASN A 62 -6.23 -15.35 -1.49
CA ASN A 62 -5.70 -14.93 -2.79
C ASN A 62 -4.84 -13.67 -2.73
N VAL A 63 -4.38 -13.28 -1.54
CA VAL A 63 -3.50 -12.11 -1.34
C VAL A 63 -2.16 -12.58 -0.78
N SER A 64 -1.08 -12.06 -1.33
CA SER A 64 0.29 -12.31 -0.86
C SER A 64 1.10 -11.02 -0.78
N VAL A 65 2.20 -11.03 -0.02
CA VAL A 65 3.16 -9.92 0.07
C VAL A 65 4.46 -10.33 -0.57
N ILE A 66 4.94 -9.54 -1.50
CA ILE A 66 6.24 -9.76 -2.17
C ILE A 66 7.05 -8.45 -2.09
N SER A 67 8.36 -8.60 -1.86
CA SER A 67 9.28 -7.46 -1.92
C SER A 67 9.51 -7.02 -3.36
N SER A 68 9.57 -5.70 -3.56
CA SER A 68 10.06 -5.10 -4.79
C SER A 68 11.49 -4.62 -4.54
N PRO A 69 12.49 -5.23 -5.19
CA PRO A 69 13.82 -4.65 -5.26
C PRO A 69 13.73 -3.30 -6.01
N HIS A 70 14.86 -2.62 -6.17
CA HIS A 70 14.91 -1.35 -6.90
C HIS A 70 14.65 -1.55 -8.41
N GLU A 71 13.37 -1.59 -8.77
CA GLU A 71 12.88 -1.82 -10.14
C GLU A 71 11.67 -0.93 -10.44
N LEU A 72 11.35 -0.75 -11.73
CA LEU A 72 10.11 -0.08 -12.12
C LEU A 72 8.89 -0.95 -11.77
N THR A 73 7.79 -0.31 -11.37
CA THR A 73 6.55 -1.01 -11.03
C THR A 73 6.04 -1.89 -12.19
N VAL A 74 6.18 -1.43 -13.41
CA VAL A 74 5.79 -2.21 -14.62
C VAL A 74 6.69 -3.43 -14.83
N ASP A 75 7.97 -3.36 -14.50
CA ASP A 75 8.90 -4.49 -14.60
C ASP A 75 8.59 -5.53 -13.50
N ALA A 76 8.27 -5.06 -12.30
CA ALA A 76 7.76 -5.93 -11.24
C ALA A 76 6.47 -6.65 -11.67
N ALA A 77 5.53 -5.94 -12.31
CA ALA A 77 4.30 -6.54 -12.82
C ALA A 77 4.58 -7.63 -13.85
N ARG A 78 5.47 -7.38 -14.82
CA ARG A 78 5.92 -8.37 -15.81
C ARG A 78 6.54 -9.59 -15.14
N ARG A 79 7.49 -9.37 -14.24
CA ARG A 79 8.21 -10.44 -13.51
C ARG A 79 7.24 -11.33 -12.72
N LEU A 80 6.19 -10.76 -12.16
CA LEU A 80 5.19 -11.46 -11.35
C LEU A 80 4.02 -12.01 -12.20
N GLY A 81 4.00 -11.77 -13.49
CA GLY A 81 2.93 -12.20 -14.38
C GLY A 81 1.60 -11.49 -14.11
N ALA A 82 1.65 -10.27 -13.58
CA ALA A 82 0.47 -9.45 -13.36
C ALA A 82 0.12 -8.65 -14.64
N CYS A 83 -1.18 -8.54 -14.93
CA CYS A 83 -1.70 -7.76 -16.05
C CYS A 83 -2.25 -6.39 -15.62
N GLY A 84 -2.23 -6.10 -14.32
CA GLY A 84 -2.72 -4.83 -13.79
C GLY A 84 -1.98 -4.36 -12.55
N ILE A 85 -1.97 -3.03 -12.38
CA ILE A 85 -1.45 -2.31 -11.22
C ILE A 85 -2.61 -1.58 -10.57
N VAL A 86 -2.92 -1.94 -9.32
CA VAL A 86 -3.96 -1.28 -8.53
C VAL A 86 -3.35 -0.12 -7.77
N ARG A 87 -4.01 1.04 -7.81
CA ARG A 87 -3.62 2.25 -7.08
C ARG A 87 -4.82 2.83 -6.34
N GLY A 88 -4.61 3.31 -5.12
CA GLY A 88 -5.63 3.98 -4.33
C GLY A 88 -5.70 5.48 -4.61
N VAL A 89 -6.91 6.03 -4.65
CA VAL A 89 -7.16 7.46 -4.86
C VAL A 89 -8.10 7.97 -3.77
N ARG A 90 -7.68 8.98 -3.02
CA ARG A 90 -8.44 9.56 -1.89
C ARG A 90 -9.18 10.84 -2.27
N ASN A 91 -8.61 11.62 -3.19
CA ASN A 91 -9.11 12.94 -3.57
C ASN A 91 -8.66 13.31 -4.99
N ALA A 92 -9.08 14.49 -5.45
CA ALA A 92 -8.78 14.97 -6.79
C ALA A 92 -7.27 15.17 -7.05
N VAL A 93 -6.51 15.58 -6.03
CA VAL A 93 -5.05 15.77 -6.15
C VAL A 93 -4.35 14.43 -6.34
N ASP A 94 -4.72 13.43 -5.54
CA ASP A 94 -4.22 12.06 -5.72
C ASP A 94 -4.57 11.54 -7.12
N PHE A 95 -5.80 11.80 -7.59
CA PHE A 95 -6.25 11.37 -8.92
C PHE A 95 -5.37 11.93 -10.04
N GLU A 96 -5.08 13.22 -10.04
CA GLU A 96 -4.23 13.83 -11.08
C GLU A 96 -2.80 13.28 -11.06
N TYR A 97 -2.28 13.02 -9.86
CA TYR A 97 -0.96 12.41 -9.69
C TYR A 97 -0.95 10.96 -10.21
N GLU A 98 -1.89 10.13 -9.77
CA GLU A 98 -1.97 8.73 -10.17
C GLU A 98 -2.30 8.55 -11.66
N LYS A 99 -3.10 9.45 -12.25
CA LYS A 99 -3.34 9.50 -13.69
C LYS A 99 -2.04 9.74 -14.48
N SER A 100 -1.18 10.62 -13.98
CA SER A 100 0.12 10.86 -14.61
C SER A 100 1.02 9.62 -14.55
N ILE A 101 1.04 8.92 -13.41
CA ILE A 101 1.74 7.63 -13.26
C ILE A 101 1.15 6.58 -14.21
N ALA A 102 -0.18 6.47 -14.30
CA ALA A 102 -0.86 5.54 -15.19
C ALA A 102 -0.48 5.77 -16.66
N SER A 103 -0.39 7.03 -17.07
CA SER A 103 0.03 7.41 -18.42
C SER A 103 1.47 6.97 -18.70
N MET A 104 2.38 7.16 -17.74
CA MET A 104 3.76 6.70 -17.85
C MET A 104 3.85 5.18 -17.88
N ASN A 105 3.12 4.49 -17.02
CA ASN A 105 3.05 3.02 -17.02
C ASN A 105 2.59 2.48 -18.37
N ARG A 106 1.53 3.06 -18.94
CA ARG A 106 1.02 2.69 -20.26
C ARG A 106 2.03 2.93 -21.38
N HIS A 107 2.82 4.00 -21.30
CA HIS A 107 3.88 4.27 -22.26
C HIS A 107 5.00 3.20 -22.18
N LEU A 108 5.37 2.78 -20.96
CA LEU A 108 6.43 1.81 -20.72
C LEU A 108 5.99 0.35 -20.93
N ALA A 109 4.73 0.05 -20.67
CA ALA A 109 4.15 -1.28 -20.67
C ALA A 109 2.68 -1.25 -21.11
N PRO A 110 2.38 -1.11 -22.43
CA PRO A 110 1.01 -1.00 -22.92
C PRO A 110 0.11 -2.20 -22.58
N GLU A 111 0.70 -3.34 -22.29
CA GLU A 111 0.03 -4.58 -21.90
C GLU A 111 -0.41 -4.63 -20.43
N ILE A 112 0.05 -3.69 -19.60
CA ILE A 112 -0.27 -3.63 -18.17
C ILE A 112 -1.19 -2.43 -17.90
N GLU A 113 -2.39 -2.70 -17.40
CA GLU A 113 -3.35 -1.62 -17.11
C GLU A 113 -3.19 -1.09 -15.67
N THR A 114 -3.29 0.22 -15.50
CA THR A 114 -3.35 0.85 -14.17
C THR A 114 -4.80 1.07 -13.76
N ILE A 115 -5.20 0.48 -12.63
CA ILE A 115 -6.56 0.47 -12.11
C ILE A 115 -6.63 1.37 -10.88
N LEU A 116 -7.41 2.44 -10.97
CA LEU A 116 -7.60 3.38 -9.87
C LEU A 116 -8.83 2.98 -9.05
N LEU A 117 -8.64 2.71 -7.76
CA LEU A 117 -9.72 2.45 -6.81
C LEU A 117 -9.87 3.63 -5.86
N THR A 118 -11.08 4.15 -5.73
CA THR A 118 -11.37 5.19 -4.75
C THR A 118 -11.36 4.61 -3.34
N THR A 119 -10.65 5.26 -2.43
CA THR A 119 -10.68 4.94 -0.99
C THR A 119 -12.06 5.27 -0.41
N ASP A 120 -12.51 4.49 0.57
CA ASP A 120 -13.74 4.80 1.32
C ASP A 120 -13.60 6.20 1.95
N GLU A 121 -14.68 7.00 1.93
CA GLU A 121 -14.69 8.40 2.41
C GLU A 121 -14.18 8.53 3.85
N LYS A 122 -14.48 7.55 4.71
CA LYS A 122 -14.00 7.53 6.11
C LYS A 122 -12.48 7.45 6.24
N TYR A 123 -11.76 7.05 5.19
CA TYR A 123 -10.30 7.01 5.13
C TYR A 123 -9.70 8.06 4.19
N GLY A 124 -10.52 8.91 3.58
CA GLY A 124 -10.08 9.89 2.58
C GLY A 124 -9.02 10.88 3.08
N PHE A 125 -8.98 11.14 4.38
CA PHE A 125 -7.99 12.00 5.03
C PHE A 125 -6.78 11.25 5.60
N VAL A 126 -6.79 9.90 5.59
CA VAL A 126 -5.75 9.07 6.21
C VAL A 126 -4.57 8.89 5.27
N SER A 127 -3.37 9.24 5.73
CA SER A 127 -2.11 8.91 5.06
C SER A 127 -1.09 8.37 6.05
N SER A 128 -0.13 7.56 5.60
CA SER A 128 0.92 7.03 6.47
C SER A 128 1.75 8.14 7.12
N SER A 129 2.00 9.23 6.40
CA SER A 129 2.73 10.40 6.95
C SER A 129 1.95 11.07 8.07
N MET A 130 0.65 11.31 7.89
CA MET A 130 -0.23 11.89 8.92
C MET A 130 -0.34 10.96 10.12
N ILE A 131 -0.46 9.65 9.91
CA ILE A 131 -0.49 8.65 10.99
C ILE A 131 0.78 8.70 11.83
N LYS A 132 1.96 8.80 11.20
CA LYS A 132 3.23 8.94 11.93
C LYS A 132 3.29 10.23 12.74
N GLU A 133 2.82 11.32 12.19
CA GLU A 133 2.77 12.63 12.88
C GLU A 133 1.84 12.57 14.09
N VAL A 134 0.60 12.11 13.91
CA VAL A 134 -0.38 11.97 15.00
C VAL A 134 0.14 11.04 16.10
N ALA A 135 0.74 9.91 15.73
CA ALA A 135 1.34 8.98 16.68
C ALA A 135 2.50 9.62 17.45
N GLY A 136 3.33 10.44 16.80
CA GLY A 136 4.45 11.16 17.42
C GLY A 136 3.99 12.14 18.51
N PHE A 137 2.81 12.70 18.38
CA PHE A 137 2.18 13.55 19.40
C PHE A 137 1.31 12.79 20.41
N GLY A 138 1.28 11.45 20.34
CA GLY A 138 0.48 10.61 21.24
C GLY A 138 -1.02 10.64 20.96
N GLY A 139 -1.42 11.04 19.74
CA GLY A 139 -2.83 11.08 19.32
C GLY A 139 -3.46 9.69 19.19
N ASP A 140 -4.79 9.65 19.23
CA ASP A 140 -5.55 8.41 19.05
C ASP A 140 -5.55 7.96 17.58
N LEU A 141 -5.21 6.70 17.34
CA LEU A 141 -5.17 6.07 16.03
C LEU A 141 -6.32 5.06 15.82
N CYS A 142 -7.25 4.99 16.77
CA CYS A 142 -8.37 4.05 16.70
C CYS A 142 -9.16 4.23 15.39
N GLY A 143 -9.39 3.13 14.67
CA GLY A 143 -10.10 3.12 13.40
C GLY A 143 -9.32 3.65 12.19
N LEU A 144 -8.10 4.18 12.37
CA LEU A 144 -7.27 4.73 11.28
C LEU A 144 -6.22 3.72 10.79
N VAL A 145 -5.72 2.91 11.71
CA VAL A 145 -4.77 1.82 11.43
C VAL A 145 -5.22 0.53 12.13
N PRO A 146 -4.76 -0.64 11.69
CA PRO A 146 -4.96 -1.89 12.43
C PRO A 146 -4.38 -1.81 13.85
N GLU A 147 -4.95 -2.55 14.80
CA GLU A 147 -4.53 -2.52 16.22
C GLU A 147 -3.05 -2.87 16.41
N LYS A 148 -2.56 -3.88 15.71
CA LYS A 148 -1.14 -4.26 15.76
C LYS A 148 -0.23 -3.16 15.22
N THR A 149 -0.65 -2.48 14.18
CA THR A 149 0.06 -1.31 13.64
C THR A 149 0.09 -0.16 14.64
N ALA A 150 -1.03 0.12 15.32
CA ALA A 150 -1.07 1.15 16.37
C ALA A 150 -0.14 0.82 17.53
N LEU A 151 -0.08 -0.46 17.95
CA LEU A 151 0.83 -0.90 19.01
C LEU A 151 2.30 -0.78 18.58
N ALA A 152 2.61 -1.22 17.35
CA ALA A 152 3.96 -1.12 16.79
C ALA A 152 4.44 0.33 16.70
N LEU A 153 3.57 1.26 16.29
CA LEU A 153 3.86 2.70 16.27
C LEU A 153 4.19 3.25 17.66
N LYS A 154 3.36 2.91 18.67
CA LYS A 154 3.59 3.35 20.06
C LYS A 154 4.94 2.85 20.60
N ASN A 155 5.32 1.62 20.29
CA ASN A 155 6.60 1.06 20.74
C ASN A 155 7.76 1.74 20.01
N LYS A 156 7.69 1.85 18.68
CA LYS A 156 8.75 2.45 17.87
C LYS A 156 9.05 3.90 18.23
N LEU A 157 8.01 4.69 18.53
CA LEU A 157 8.15 6.11 18.87
C LEU A 157 8.56 6.37 20.33
N LYS A 158 8.49 5.35 21.22
CA LYS A 158 9.06 5.43 22.56
C LYS A 158 10.58 5.18 22.61
N GLU A 159 11.10 4.55 21.55
CA GLU A 159 12.52 4.21 21.41
C GLU A 159 13.34 5.36 20.78
N VAL A 160 12.69 6.43 20.33
CA VAL A 160 13.27 7.62 19.73
C VAL A 160 13.18 8.80 20.70
#